data_cf37f63e423ff9a3e4e5a07c92bb230c
#
_entry.id   cf37f63e423ff9a3e4e5a07c92bb230c
#
_cell.length_a   1.000
_cell.length_b   1.000
_cell.length_c   1.000
_cell.angle_alpha   90.00
_cell.angle_beta   90.00
_cell.angle_gamma   90.00
#
_symmetry.space_group_name_H-M   'P 1'
#
loop_
_entity.id
_entity.type
_entity.pdbx_description
1 polymer ?
#
loop_
_entity_poly.entity_id
_entity_poly.type
_entity_poly.pdbx_seq_one_letter_code
_entity_poly.pdbx_strand_id
1 'polypeptide(L)'
;EKLAGEYSQHLILAKVDCEAQQEVAAQFGIRSLPTVMVVQNGQPVDGFAGVQPEQQIREMLAKYLPNPEDDLLATAGKAIQQGDYAEALPAAKEALALNPDNVNAKYMLIDCYIETGSIDTAKALLEEIKLVDQDSRYKSLAGKIELAEQAADTPEIRQLQAAVEANPDDLQLKVDLAVQLQQANKAQDALELLYSVLKKELGFGDARKLMMDMVNALADGDPLKSE
;
A
#
# COMPACT_ATOMS: atom_id res chain seq x y z
N GLU A 1 3.04 31.60 8.18
CA GLU A 1 4.48 31.27 8.19
C GLU A 1 4.69 29.82 8.61
N LYS A 2 4.10 29.36 9.72
CA LYS A 2 4.21 27.97 10.20
C LYS A 2 3.84 26.98 9.09
N LEU A 3 2.67 27.11 8.47
CA LEU A 3 2.22 26.26 7.37
C LEU A 3 3.16 26.30 6.16
N ALA A 4 3.69 27.47 5.82
CA ALA A 4 4.65 27.59 4.72
C ALA A 4 5.98 26.86 5.02
N GLY A 5 6.37 26.76 6.28
CA GLY A 5 7.49 25.93 6.70
C GLY A 5 7.23 24.44 6.55
N GLU A 6 6.02 23.97 6.93
CA GLU A 6 5.59 22.58 6.80
C GLU A 6 5.56 22.12 5.33
N TYR A 7 5.16 23.00 4.41
CA TYR A 7 5.04 22.70 2.97
C TYR A 7 6.13 23.35 2.13
N SER A 8 7.30 23.60 2.68
CA SER A 8 8.39 24.36 2.03
C SER A 8 8.94 23.74 0.73
N GLN A 9 8.73 22.44 0.52
CA GLN A 9 9.10 21.75 -0.72
C GLN A 9 8.10 21.98 -1.87
N HIS A 10 6.87 22.39 -1.56
CA HIS A 10 5.76 22.47 -2.51
C HIS A 10 5.23 23.88 -2.71
N LEU A 11 5.53 24.81 -1.80
CA LEU A 11 5.08 26.19 -1.89
C LEU A 11 6.16 27.19 -1.42
N ILE A 12 6.09 28.39 -1.97
CA ILE A 12 6.92 29.53 -1.59
C ILE A 12 6.01 30.59 -0.97
N LEU A 13 6.33 31.05 0.25
CA LEU A 13 5.64 32.17 0.87
C LEU A 13 6.33 33.47 0.47
N ALA A 14 5.65 34.29 -0.34
CA ALA A 14 6.06 35.65 -0.63
C ALA A 14 5.26 36.64 0.25
N LYS A 15 5.94 37.54 0.94
CA LYS A 15 5.33 38.65 1.69
C LYS A 15 5.49 39.90 0.90
N VAL A 16 4.39 40.61 0.69
CA VAL A 16 4.36 41.89 -0.04
C VAL A 16 3.87 42.98 0.89
N ASP A 17 4.68 43.99 1.03
CA ASP A 17 4.26 45.25 1.67
C ASP A 17 3.45 46.06 0.67
N CYS A 18 2.14 46.15 0.91
CA CYS A 18 1.23 46.82 0.00
C CYS A 18 1.37 48.38 -0.01
N GLU A 19 1.97 48.97 1.02
CA GLU A 19 2.28 50.38 1.02
C GLU A 19 3.49 50.71 0.18
N ALA A 20 4.52 49.84 0.25
CA ALA A 20 5.74 49.99 -0.54
C ALA A 20 5.56 49.48 -1.99
N GLN A 21 4.67 48.53 -2.23
CA GLN A 21 4.47 47.87 -3.53
C GLN A 21 3.02 48.06 -4.04
N GLN A 22 2.62 49.32 -4.20
CA GLN A 22 1.25 49.69 -4.59
C GLN A 22 0.82 49.14 -5.96
N GLU A 23 1.76 49.03 -6.91
CA GLU A 23 1.48 48.47 -8.25
C GLU A 23 1.12 46.97 -8.15
N VAL A 24 1.85 46.20 -7.35
CA VAL A 24 1.56 44.81 -7.11
C VAL A 24 0.22 44.63 -6.41
N ALA A 25 -0.04 45.44 -5.35
CA ALA A 25 -1.32 45.44 -4.65
C ALA A 25 -2.51 45.73 -5.58
N ALA A 26 -2.34 46.69 -6.49
CA ALA A 26 -3.38 47.06 -7.47
C ALA A 26 -3.57 45.95 -8.51
N GLN A 27 -2.49 45.34 -9.01
CA GLN A 27 -2.56 44.24 -9.98
C GLN A 27 -3.32 43.03 -9.45
N PHE A 28 -3.12 42.68 -8.16
CA PHE A 28 -3.84 41.62 -7.48
C PHE A 28 -5.19 42.04 -6.90
N GLY A 29 -5.61 43.30 -7.07
CA GLY A 29 -6.91 43.81 -6.64
C GLY A 29 -7.08 43.81 -5.12
N ILE A 30 -6.00 44.02 -4.35
CA ILE A 30 -6.03 44.03 -2.89
C ILE A 30 -6.79 45.24 -2.39
N ARG A 31 -7.86 45.00 -1.61
CA ARG A 31 -8.73 46.04 -1.04
C ARG A 31 -8.68 46.15 0.48
N SER A 32 -8.17 45.13 1.12
CA SER A 32 -8.08 45.06 2.59
C SER A 32 -6.88 44.22 3.01
N LEU A 33 -6.38 44.47 4.24
CA LEU A 33 -5.27 43.73 4.83
C LEU A 33 -5.73 43.05 6.14
N PRO A 34 -5.22 41.89 6.47
CA PRO A 34 -4.36 41.06 5.63
C PRO A 34 -5.14 40.37 4.49
N THR A 35 -4.52 40.17 3.34
CA THR A 35 -5.04 39.34 2.26
C THR A 35 -3.99 38.28 1.93
N VAL A 36 -4.42 37.04 1.77
CA VAL A 36 -3.59 35.91 1.34
C VAL A 36 -4.12 35.43 0.00
N MET A 37 -3.22 35.19 -0.96
CA MET A 37 -3.56 34.66 -2.27
C MET A 37 -2.70 33.45 -2.60
N VAL A 38 -3.31 32.44 -3.21
CA VAL A 38 -2.62 31.32 -3.85
C VAL A 38 -2.40 31.71 -5.32
N VAL A 39 -1.14 31.68 -5.74
CA VAL A 39 -0.75 32.00 -7.10
C VAL A 39 -0.14 30.76 -7.72
N GLN A 40 -0.66 30.32 -8.86
CA GLN A 40 -0.14 29.20 -9.64
C GLN A 40 0.11 29.61 -11.07
N ASN A 41 1.30 29.33 -11.58
CA ASN A 41 1.73 29.74 -12.94
C ASN A 41 1.56 31.24 -13.21
N GLY A 42 1.81 32.07 -12.20
CA GLY A 42 1.70 33.52 -12.29
C GLY A 42 0.27 34.09 -12.20
N GLN A 43 -0.73 33.25 -11.99
CA GLN A 43 -2.13 33.67 -11.88
C GLN A 43 -2.67 33.40 -10.47
N PRO A 44 -3.45 34.34 -9.88
CA PRO A 44 -4.17 34.09 -8.65
C PRO A 44 -5.28 33.05 -8.90
N VAL A 45 -5.26 31.95 -8.14
CA VAL A 45 -6.21 30.83 -8.29
C VAL A 45 -7.16 30.70 -7.11
N ASP A 46 -6.75 31.15 -5.91
CA ASP A 46 -7.58 31.13 -4.70
C ASP A 46 -7.04 32.17 -3.72
N GLY A 47 -7.79 32.45 -2.64
CA GLY A 47 -7.34 33.37 -1.61
C GLY A 47 -8.44 33.79 -0.62
N PHE A 48 -8.05 34.54 0.39
CA PHE A 48 -8.98 35.09 1.38
C PHE A 48 -8.51 36.43 1.89
N ALA A 49 -9.45 37.25 2.35
CA ALA A 49 -9.21 38.50 3.06
C ALA A 49 -9.50 38.30 4.55
N GLY A 50 -8.73 38.99 5.39
CA GLY A 50 -8.82 38.88 6.83
C GLY A 50 -8.09 37.69 7.43
N VAL A 51 -8.19 37.53 8.75
CA VAL A 51 -7.58 36.43 9.48
C VAL A 51 -8.47 35.19 9.38
N GLN A 52 -7.91 34.06 9.03
CA GLN A 52 -8.60 32.76 8.96
C GLN A 52 -8.01 31.77 9.97
N PRO A 53 -8.83 30.86 10.51
CA PRO A 53 -8.36 29.73 11.30
C PRO A 53 -7.39 28.85 10.49
N GLU A 54 -6.38 28.29 11.16
CA GLU A 54 -5.37 27.43 10.54
C GLU A 54 -5.99 26.28 9.72
N GLN A 55 -7.06 25.68 10.23
CA GLN A 55 -7.76 24.59 9.54
C GLN A 55 -8.29 25.00 8.17
N GLN A 56 -8.93 26.17 8.06
CA GLN A 56 -9.46 26.66 6.78
C GLN A 56 -8.34 26.97 5.78
N ILE A 57 -7.19 27.45 6.28
CA ILE A 57 -6.02 27.67 5.42
C ILE A 57 -5.48 26.32 4.91
N ARG A 58 -5.43 25.28 5.75
CA ARG A 58 -5.03 23.92 5.35
C ARG A 58 -5.97 23.33 4.30
N GLU A 59 -7.28 23.46 4.50
CA GLU A 59 -8.30 22.99 3.55
C GLU A 59 -8.19 23.70 2.18
N MET A 60 -7.89 25.00 2.19
CA MET A 60 -7.64 25.73 0.96
C MET A 60 -6.34 25.26 0.28
N LEU A 61 -5.24 25.16 1.03
CA LEU A 61 -3.93 24.75 0.48
C LEU A 61 -3.95 23.31 -0.03
N ALA A 62 -4.70 22.41 0.60
CA ALA A 62 -4.83 21.01 0.17
C ALA A 62 -5.32 20.84 -1.28
N LYS A 63 -6.02 21.85 -1.82
CA LYS A 63 -6.45 21.83 -3.23
C LYS A 63 -5.29 22.05 -4.22
N TYR A 64 -4.18 22.60 -3.77
CA TYR A 64 -3.05 23.04 -4.60
C TYR A 64 -1.74 22.37 -4.25
N LEU A 65 -1.68 21.68 -3.13
CA LEU A 65 -0.53 20.91 -2.71
C LEU A 65 -0.64 19.47 -3.24
N PRO A 66 0.49 18.83 -3.58
CA PRO A 66 0.48 17.40 -3.85
C PRO A 66 -0.09 16.67 -2.64
N ASN A 67 -0.95 15.72 -2.87
CA ASN A 67 -1.39 14.83 -1.82
C ASN A 67 -0.24 13.83 -1.56
N PRO A 68 0.24 13.65 -0.31
CA PRO A 68 1.26 12.63 -0.01
C PRO A 68 0.90 11.24 -0.54
N GLU A 69 -0.38 10.94 -0.61
CA GLU A 69 -0.92 9.73 -1.20
C GLU A 69 -0.58 9.60 -2.69
N ASP A 70 -0.67 10.71 -3.46
CA ASP A 70 -0.41 10.70 -4.91
C ASP A 70 1.06 10.36 -5.21
N ASP A 71 2.00 10.85 -4.41
CA ASP A 71 3.43 10.56 -4.55
C ASP A 71 3.71 9.08 -4.25
N LEU A 72 3.05 8.52 -3.22
CA LEU A 72 3.16 7.10 -2.88
C LEU A 72 2.55 6.21 -3.98
N LEU A 73 1.39 6.59 -4.52
CA LEU A 73 0.76 5.87 -5.63
C LEU A 73 1.61 5.93 -6.91
N ALA A 74 2.22 7.07 -7.18
CA ALA A 74 3.14 7.20 -8.32
C ALA A 74 4.39 6.32 -8.14
N THR A 75 4.93 6.26 -6.94
CA THR A 75 6.08 5.39 -6.60
C THR A 75 5.70 3.91 -6.75
N ALA A 76 4.59 3.49 -6.15
CA ALA A 76 4.09 2.11 -6.27
C ALA A 76 3.81 1.75 -7.73
N GLY A 77 3.12 2.64 -8.47
CA GLY A 77 2.80 2.40 -9.88
C GLY A 77 4.03 2.27 -10.77
N LYS A 78 5.09 3.04 -10.51
CA LYS A 78 6.36 2.95 -11.23
C LYS A 78 7.07 1.61 -10.94
N ALA A 79 7.12 1.20 -9.69
CA ALA A 79 7.72 -0.06 -9.29
C ALA A 79 6.95 -1.26 -9.90
N ILE A 80 5.61 -1.25 -9.89
CA ILE A 80 4.75 -2.26 -10.54
C ILE A 80 5.05 -2.35 -12.05
N GLN A 81 5.19 -1.20 -12.74
CA GLN A 81 5.54 -1.19 -14.17
C GLN A 81 6.91 -1.80 -14.46
N GLN A 82 7.83 -1.76 -13.51
CA GLN A 82 9.16 -2.38 -13.59
C GLN A 82 9.15 -3.85 -13.16
N GLY A 83 8.02 -4.36 -12.66
CA GLY A 83 7.91 -5.71 -12.11
C GLY A 83 8.49 -5.86 -10.70
N ASP A 84 8.83 -4.74 -10.06
CA ASP A 84 9.36 -4.73 -8.69
C ASP A 84 8.23 -4.57 -7.67
N TYR A 85 7.51 -5.64 -7.46
CA TYR A 85 6.37 -5.68 -6.55
C TYR A 85 6.79 -5.60 -5.08
N ALA A 86 8.04 -6.03 -4.76
CA ALA A 86 8.58 -5.93 -3.41
C ALA A 86 8.84 -4.47 -3.01
N GLU A 87 9.32 -3.64 -3.94
CA GLU A 87 9.47 -2.19 -3.74
C GLU A 87 8.12 -1.47 -3.75
N ALA A 88 7.16 -1.93 -4.57
CA ALA A 88 5.83 -1.33 -4.68
C ALA A 88 4.97 -1.52 -3.42
N LEU A 89 5.11 -2.67 -2.75
CA LEU A 89 4.25 -3.09 -1.64
C LEU A 89 4.23 -2.07 -0.47
N PRO A 90 5.37 -1.61 0.08
CA PRO A 90 5.35 -0.65 1.19
C PRO A 90 4.71 0.69 0.78
N ALA A 91 4.97 1.20 -0.42
CA ALA A 91 4.39 2.45 -0.90
C ALA A 91 2.87 2.34 -1.08
N ALA A 92 2.37 1.24 -1.66
CA ALA A 92 0.94 1.00 -1.82
C ALA A 92 0.23 0.86 -0.45
N LYS A 93 0.88 0.19 0.51
CA LYS A 93 0.38 0.02 1.87
C LYS A 93 0.29 1.34 2.62
N GLU A 94 1.32 2.19 2.51
CA GLU A 94 1.34 3.51 3.13
C GLU A 94 0.29 4.44 2.50
N ALA A 95 0.11 4.42 1.17
CA ALA A 95 -0.93 5.15 0.48
C ALA A 95 -2.33 4.75 0.98
N LEU A 96 -2.58 3.45 1.15
CA LEU A 96 -3.85 2.95 1.68
C LEU A 96 -4.03 3.33 3.17
N ALA A 97 -2.96 3.39 3.97
CA ALA A 97 -3.03 3.83 5.36
C ALA A 97 -3.39 5.31 5.49
N LEU A 98 -2.93 6.15 4.55
CA LEU A 98 -3.31 7.58 4.48
C LEU A 98 -4.77 7.77 4.06
N ASN A 99 -5.25 6.96 3.12
CA ASN A 99 -6.62 7.01 2.62
C ASN A 99 -7.20 5.58 2.42
N PRO A 100 -7.84 5.03 3.47
CA PRO A 100 -8.40 3.67 3.42
C PRO A 100 -9.50 3.46 2.37
N ASP A 101 -10.12 4.53 1.88
CA ASP A 101 -11.14 4.48 0.84
C ASP A 101 -10.58 4.58 -0.59
N ASN A 102 -9.26 4.74 -0.76
CA ASN A 102 -8.64 4.81 -2.07
C ASN A 102 -8.63 3.45 -2.78
N VAL A 103 -9.55 3.29 -3.70
CA VAL A 103 -9.72 2.07 -4.49
C VAL A 103 -8.48 1.78 -5.37
N ASN A 104 -7.79 2.81 -5.85
CA ASN A 104 -6.58 2.63 -6.65
C ASN A 104 -5.42 2.06 -5.82
N ALA A 105 -5.23 2.57 -4.59
CA ALA A 105 -4.28 2.01 -3.64
C ALA A 105 -4.61 0.54 -3.31
N LYS A 106 -5.89 0.21 -3.09
CA LYS A 106 -6.33 -1.18 -2.87
C LYS A 106 -5.96 -2.09 -4.04
N TYR A 107 -6.25 -1.68 -5.28
CA TYR A 107 -5.92 -2.48 -6.45
C TYR A 107 -4.40 -2.69 -6.62
N MET A 108 -3.60 -1.65 -6.40
CA MET A 108 -2.13 -1.77 -6.44
C MET A 108 -1.62 -2.73 -5.37
N LEU A 109 -2.16 -2.65 -4.16
CA LEU A 109 -1.78 -3.50 -3.05
C LEU A 109 -2.17 -4.97 -3.30
N ILE A 110 -3.36 -5.22 -3.85
CA ILE A 110 -3.81 -6.56 -4.25
C ILE A 110 -2.86 -7.14 -5.30
N ASP A 111 -2.50 -6.36 -6.32
CA ASP A 111 -1.57 -6.81 -7.37
C ASP A 111 -0.19 -7.17 -6.78
N CYS A 112 0.33 -6.34 -5.88
CA CYS A 112 1.56 -6.64 -5.16
C CYS A 112 1.46 -7.94 -4.35
N TYR A 113 0.37 -8.17 -3.62
CA TYR A 113 0.21 -9.40 -2.84
C TYR A 113 0.11 -10.65 -3.73
N ILE A 114 -0.55 -10.57 -4.88
CA ILE A 114 -0.60 -11.68 -5.84
C ILE A 114 0.81 -12.04 -6.32
N GLU A 115 1.56 -11.05 -6.78
CA GLU A 115 2.89 -11.27 -7.37
C GLU A 115 3.97 -11.62 -6.33
N THR A 116 3.76 -11.25 -5.06
CA THR A 116 4.63 -11.69 -3.95
C THR A 116 4.19 -12.99 -3.28
N GLY A 117 3.11 -13.62 -3.76
CA GLY A 117 2.66 -14.93 -3.28
C GLY A 117 1.74 -14.92 -2.05
N SER A 118 1.29 -13.74 -1.60
CA SER A 118 0.35 -13.59 -0.47
C SER A 118 -1.09 -13.66 -0.96
N ILE A 119 -1.48 -14.78 -1.58
CA ILE A 119 -2.75 -14.94 -2.31
C ILE A 119 -3.97 -14.77 -1.41
N ASP A 120 -3.94 -15.33 -0.19
CA ASP A 120 -5.09 -15.23 0.74
C ASP A 120 -5.31 -13.79 1.19
N THR A 121 -4.22 -13.03 1.44
CA THR A 121 -4.29 -11.61 1.76
C THR A 121 -4.84 -10.80 0.58
N ALA A 122 -4.39 -11.11 -0.63
CA ALA A 122 -4.90 -10.48 -1.86
C ALA A 122 -6.40 -10.71 -2.03
N LYS A 123 -6.86 -11.95 -1.81
CA LYS A 123 -8.26 -12.35 -1.92
C LYS A 123 -9.14 -11.63 -0.88
N ALA A 124 -8.71 -11.61 0.38
CA ALA A 124 -9.42 -10.91 1.44
C ALA A 124 -9.59 -9.41 1.11
N LEU A 125 -8.52 -8.76 0.65
CA LEU A 125 -8.57 -7.35 0.28
C LEU A 125 -9.42 -7.09 -0.97
N LEU A 126 -9.44 -8.03 -1.93
CA LEU A 126 -10.30 -7.94 -3.12
C LEU A 126 -11.79 -8.02 -2.75
N GLU A 127 -12.15 -8.84 -1.77
CA GLU A 127 -13.54 -8.98 -1.28
C GLU A 127 -14.05 -7.70 -0.60
N GLU A 128 -13.16 -6.85 -0.07
CA GLU A 128 -13.51 -5.55 0.50
C GLU A 128 -13.90 -4.50 -0.56
N ILE A 129 -13.60 -4.73 -1.85
CA ILE A 129 -13.93 -3.79 -2.92
C ILE A 129 -15.45 -3.75 -3.12
N LYS A 130 -16.03 -2.58 -2.87
CA LYS A 130 -17.47 -2.36 -3.03
C LYS A 130 -17.91 -2.59 -4.47
N LEU A 131 -19.11 -3.11 -4.67
CA LEU A 131 -19.65 -3.43 -6.01
C LEU A 131 -19.59 -2.25 -6.99
N VAL A 132 -19.79 -1.02 -6.49
CA VAL A 132 -19.74 0.21 -7.29
C VAL A 132 -18.33 0.51 -7.85
N ASP A 133 -17.31 0.02 -7.18
CA ASP A 133 -15.90 0.26 -7.49
C ASP A 133 -15.26 -0.91 -8.30
N GLN A 134 -16.04 -1.98 -8.56
CA GLN A 134 -15.58 -3.16 -9.31
C GLN A 134 -15.55 -2.87 -10.82
N ASP A 135 -14.39 -2.52 -11.32
CA ASP A 135 -14.13 -2.26 -12.73
C ASP A 135 -13.42 -3.44 -13.43
N SER A 136 -12.80 -3.18 -14.58
CA SER A 136 -12.02 -4.19 -15.31
C SER A 136 -10.79 -4.71 -14.54
N ARG A 137 -10.22 -3.91 -13.65
CA ARG A 137 -9.08 -4.30 -12.80
C ARG A 137 -9.49 -5.34 -11.77
N TYR A 138 -10.67 -5.17 -11.15
CA TYR A 138 -11.25 -6.18 -10.26
C TYR A 138 -11.31 -7.55 -10.92
N LYS A 139 -11.86 -7.62 -12.15
CA LYS A 139 -11.98 -8.87 -12.90
C LYS A 139 -10.60 -9.46 -13.24
N SER A 140 -9.64 -8.62 -13.60
CA SER A 140 -8.28 -9.04 -13.91
C SER A 140 -7.58 -9.63 -12.69
N LEU A 141 -7.68 -8.97 -11.54
CA LEU A 141 -7.08 -9.43 -10.28
C LEU A 141 -7.76 -10.70 -9.75
N ALA A 142 -9.09 -10.77 -9.83
CA ALA A 142 -9.83 -11.99 -9.51
C ALA A 142 -9.37 -13.19 -10.36
N GLY A 143 -9.18 -12.96 -11.67
CA GLY A 143 -8.65 -14.00 -12.56
C GLY A 143 -7.21 -14.41 -12.24
N LYS A 144 -6.35 -13.45 -11.85
CA LYS A 144 -4.98 -13.77 -11.39
C LYS A 144 -5.00 -14.62 -10.10
N ILE A 145 -5.85 -14.27 -9.13
CA ILE A 145 -6.01 -15.04 -7.88
C ILE A 145 -6.49 -16.46 -8.21
N GLU A 146 -7.53 -16.60 -9.04
CA GLU A 146 -8.05 -17.92 -9.44
C GLU A 146 -6.98 -18.79 -10.13
N LEU A 147 -6.19 -18.19 -11.02
CA LEU A 147 -5.08 -18.90 -11.68
C LEU A 147 -3.99 -19.31 -10.67
N ALA A 148 -3.67 -18.47 -9.70
CA ALA A 148 -2.70 -18.78 -8.66
C ALA A 148 -3.21 -19.90 -7.75
N GLU A 149 -4.49 -19.90 -7.36
CA GLU A 149 -5.12 -20.96 -6.58
C GLU A 149 -5.13 -22.29 -7.35
N GLN A 150 -5.46 -22.25 -8.65
CA GLN A 150 -5.44 -23.46 -9.50
C GLN A 150 -4.02 -24.02 -9.69
N ALA A 151 -3.02 -23.15 -9.85
CA ALA A 151 -1.62 -23.58 -9.97
C ALA A 151 -1.10 -24.20 -8.66
N ALA A 152 -1.63 -23.75 -7.53
CA ALA A 152 -1.31 -24.28 -6.21
C ALA A 152 -2.01 -25.60 -5.87
N ASP A 153 -3.06 -25.97 -6.58
CA ASP A 153 -3.82 -27.22 -6.34
C ASP A 153 -3.26 -28.38 -7.16
N THR A 154 -2.00 -28.77 -6.91
CA THR A 154 -1.35 -29.90 -7.58
C THR A 154 -1.79 -31.24 -6.97
N PRO A 155 -1.70 -32.35 -7.74
CA PRO A 155 -1.98 -33.67 -7.19
C PRO A 155 -1.11 -34.03 -5.97
N GLU A 156 0.15 -33.60 -5.98
CA GLU A 156 1.09 -33.77 -4.89
C GLU A 156 0.64 -33.06 -3.62
N ILE A 157 0.22 -31.80 -3.74
CA ILE A 157 -0.30 -31.02 -2.59
C ILE A 157 -1.55 -31.70 -2.04
N ARG A 158 -2.50 -32.10 -2.89
CA ARG A 158 -3.71 -32.81 -2.45
C ARG A 158 -3.40 -34.12 -1.72
N GLN A 159 -2.43 -34.90 -2.20
CA GLN A 159 -2.01 -36.12 -1.56
C GLN A 159 -1.39 -35.86 -0.18
N LEU A 160 -0.52 -34.85 -0.07
CA LEU A 160 0.10 -34.49 1.20
C LEU A 160 -0.92 -33.91 2.18
N GLN A 161 -1.88 -33.09 1.72
CA GLN A 161 -2.98 -32.62 2.56
C GLN A 161 -3.80 -33.76 3.14
N ALA A 162 -4.22 -34.72 2.30
CA ALA A 162 -4.94 -35.90 2.75
C ALA A 162 -4.10 -36.75 3.72
N ALA A 163 -2.79 -36.87 3.50
CA ALA A 163 -1.90 -37.58 4.42
C ALA A 163 -1.75 -36.87 5.77
N VAL A 164 -1.66 -35.54 5.79
CA VAL A 164 -1.61 -34.74 7.03
C VAL A 164 -2.94 -34.83 7.78
N GLU A 165 -4.08 -34.79 7.08
CA GLU A 165 -5.41 -34.98 7.69
C GLU A 165 -5.56 -36.36 8.34
N ALA A 166 -5.05 -37.40 7.68
CA ALA A 166 -5.07 -38.76 8.22
C ALA A 166 -4.10 -38.97 9.41
N ASN A 167 -3.00 -38.21 9.44
CA ASN A 167 -1.95 -38.30 10.44
C ASN A 167 -1.54 -36.92 10.97
N PRO A 168 -2.41 -36.21 11.73
CA PRO A 168 -2.19 -34.82 12.12
C PRO A 168 -1.02 -34.62 13.09
N ASP A 169 -0.47 -35.68 13.65
CA ASP A 169 0.69 -35.65 14.54
C ASP A 169 2.02 -35.94 13.83
N ASP A 170 1.99 -36.30 12.56
CA ASP A 170 3.21 -36.54 11.77
C ASP A 170 3.79 -35.17 11.34
N LEU A 171 4.89 -34.81 11.99
CA LEU A 171 5.57 -33.53 11.76
C LEU A 171 6.28 -33.49 10.41
N GLN A 172 6.77 -34.64 9.91
CA GLN A 172 7.45 -34.71 8.63
C GLN A 172 6.49 -34.45 7.48
N LEU A 173 5.30 -35.04 7.49
CA LEU A 173 4.28 -34.77 6.47
C LEU A 173 3.89 -33.29 6.42
N LYS A 174 3.83 -32.61 7.56
CA LYS A 174 3.58 -31.18 7.61
C LYS A 174 4.72 -30.36 6.99
N VAL A 175 5.97 -30.73 7.24
CA VAL A 175 7.12 -30.06 6.64
C VAL A 175 7.14 -30.30 5.11
N ASP A 176 6.87 -31.52 4.66
CA ASP A 176 6.83 -31.86 3.24
C ASP A 176 5.72 -31.08 2.52
N LEU A 177 4.54 -30.97 3.15
CA LEU A 177 3.43 -30.16 2.63
C LEU A 177 3.79 -28.67 2.59
N ALA A 178 4.44 -28.15 3.64
CA ALA A 178 4.85 -26.73 3.67
C ALA A 178 5.86 -26.41 2.55
N VAL A 179 6.78 -27.31 2.23
CA VAL A 179 7.71 -27.15 1.10
C VAL A 179 6.96 -27.07 -0.23
N GLN A 180 5.97 -27.94 -0.44
CA GLN A 180 5.17 -27.92 -1.67
C GLN A 180 4.30 -26.68 -1.78
N LEU A 181 3.71 -26.24 -0.68
CA LEU A 181 2.91 -25.00 -0.62
C LEU A 181 3.77 -23.78 -0.90
N GLN A 182 5.00 -23.72 -0.37
CA GLN A 182 5.96 -22.65 -0.70
C GLN A 182 6.24 -22.59 -2.20
N GLN A 183 6.51 -23.75 -2.85
CA GLN A 183 6.76 -23.82 -4.28
C GLN A 183 5.55 -23.40 -5.12
N ALA A 184 4.35 -23.56 -4.56
CA ALA A 184 3.09 -23.16 -5.15
C ALA A 184 2.68 -21.71 -4.82
N ASN A 185 3.59 -20.90 -4.27
CA ASN A 185 3.36 -19.51 -3.83
C ASN A 185 2.27 -19.35 -2.75
N LYS A 186 2.02 -20.39 -1.96
CA LYS A 186 1.14 -20.36 -0.78
C LYS A 186 1.97 -20.15 0.50
N ALA A 187 2.60 -18.98 0.60
CA ALA A 187 3.54 -18.69 1.67
C ALA A 187 2.87 -18.70 3.05
N GLN A 188 1.65 -18.19 3.16
CA GLN A 188 0.91 -18.18 4.43
C GLN A 188 0.63 -19.58 4.94
N ASP A 189 -0.01 -20.42 4.13
CA ASP A 189 -0.32 -21.81 4.49
C ASP A 189 0.94 -22.59 4.90
N ALA A 190 2.03 -22.38 4.16
CA ALA A 190 3.31 -23.02 4.44
C ALA A 190 3.90 -22.56 5.79
N LEU A 191 3.87 -21.25 6.09
CA LEU A 191 4.35 -20.69 7.36
C LEU A 191 3.51 -21.18 8.54
N GLU A 192 2.18 -21.22 8.41
CA GLU A 192 1.28 -21.75 9.46
C GLU A 192 1.58 -23.21 9.78
N LEU A 193 1.83 -24.04 8.76
CA LEU A 193 2.23 -25.44 8.95
C LEU A 193 3.58 -25.54 9.68
N LEU A 194 4.61 -24.82 9.23
CA LEU A 194 5.92 -24.82 9.88
C LEU A 194 5.84 -24.31 11.31
N TYR A 195 5.04 -23.25 11.55
CA TYR A 195 4.79 -22.77 12.92
C TYR A 195 4.16 -23.85 13.78
N SER A 196 3.16 -24.59 13.27
CA SER A 196 2.53 -25.69 13.98
C SER A 196 3.50 -26.81 14.35
N VAL A 197 4.48 -27.10 13.48
CA VAL A 197 5.57 -28.07 13.72
C VAL A 197 6.49 -27.56 14.82
N LEU A 198 6.98 -26.32 14.71
CA LEU A 198 7.93 -25.72 15.67
C LEU A 198 7.30 -25.50 17.04
N LYS A 199 5.99 -25.27 17.11
CA LYS A 199 5.27 -25.20 18.38
C LYS A 199 5.23 -26.54 19.13
N LYS A 200 5.22 -27.67 18.41
CA LYS A 200 5.30 -29.02 19.01
C LYS A 200 6.75 -29.39 19.32
N GLU A 201 7.66 -29.14 18.39
CA GLU A 201 9.07 -29.49 18.53
C GLU A 201 9.97 -28.45 17.85
N LEU A 202 10.54 -27.54 18.64
CA LEU A 202 11.33 -26.39 18.14
C LEU A 202 12.56 -26.79 17.32
N GLY A 203 13.10 -27.98 17.53
CA GLY A 203 14.27 -28.50 16.84
C GLY A 203 13.96 -29.56 15.78
N PHE A 204 12.73 -29.67 15.30
CA PHE A 204 12.34 -30.70 14.36
C PHE A 204 12.97 -30.45 12.96
N GLY A 205 13.89 -31.32 12.57
CA GLY A 205 14.53 -31.29 11.26
C GLY A 205 15.00 -29.91 10.83
N ASP A 206 14.73 -29.57 9.57
CA ASP A 206 15.04 -28.26 8.98
C ASP A 206 13.88 -27.24 9.05
N ALA A 207 12.78 -27.55 9.78
CA ALA A 207 11.57 -26.72 9.80
C ALA A 207 11.86 -25.26 10.21
N ARG A 208 12.75 -25.06 11.22
CA ARG A 208 13.15 -23.74 11.66
C ARG A 208 13.90 -22.95 10.58
N LYS A 209 14.82 -23.63 9.87
CA LYS A 209 15.57 -23.01 8.80
C LYS A 209 14.65 -22.64 7.64
N LEU A 210 13.79 -23.56 7.21
CA LEU A 210 12.79 -23.33 6.16
C LEU A 210 11.90 -22.13 6.50
N MET A 211 11.38 -22.06 7.73
CA MET A 211 10.56 -20.93 8.17
C MET A 211 11.33 -19.60 8.11
N MET A 212 12.57 -19.57 8.59
CA MET A 212 13.42 -18.37 8.55
C MET A 212 13.72 -17.93 7.11
N ASP A 213 14.04 -18.88 6.23
CA ASP A 213 14.31 -18.62 4.83
C ASP A 213 13.06 -18.03 4.12
N MET A 214 11.89 -18.59 4.41
CA MET A 214 10.60 -18.09 3.87
C MET A 214 10.29 -16.68 4.37
N VAL A 215 10.39 -16.42 5.68
CA VAL A 215 10.15 -15.08 6.25
C VAL A 215 11.12 -14.04 5.68
N ASN A 216 12.38 -14.41 5.48
CA ASN A 216 13.38 -13.52 4.88
C ASN A 216 13.12 -13.24 3.39
N ALA A 217 12.46 -14.16 2.69
CA ALA A 217 12.08 -14.00 1.29
C ALA A 217 10.83 -13.12 1.08
N LEU A 218 10.03 -12.88 2.14
CA LEU A 218 8.87 -11.99 2.06
C LEU A 218 9.31 -10.55 1.86
N ALA A 219 8.52 -9.80 1.10
CA ALA A 219 8.75 -8.38 0.87
C ALA A 219 8.68 -7.56 2.18
N ASP A 220 9.40 -6.45 2.21
CA ASP A 220 9.29 -5.52 3.33
C ASP A 220 7.88 -4.92 3.38
N GLY A 221 7.24 -5.01 4.55
CA GLY A 221 5.84 -4.61 4.73
C GLY A 221 4.81 -5.70 4.44
N ASP A 222 5.22 -6.92 4.08
CA ASP A 222 4.30 -8.06 4.05
C ASP A 222 3.75 -8.33 5.47
N PRO A 223 2.41 -8.51 5.64
CA PRO A 223 1.82 -8.76 6.95
C PRO A 223 2.37 -10.02 7.62
N LEU A 224 2.69 -11.06 6.85
CA LEU A 224 3.26 -12.31 7.37
C LEU A 224 4.66 -12.14 7.99
N LYS A 225 5.35 -11.03 7.68
CA LYS A 225 6.69 -10.74 8.26
C LYS A 225 6.59 -10.15 9.66
N SER A 226 5.43 -9.66 10.07
CA SER A 226 5.17 -9.02 11.37
C SER A 226 4.42 -9.91 12.37
N GLU A 227 3.93 -11.06 11.95
CA GLU A 227 3.30 -12.10 12.78
C GLU A 227 4.35 -13.10 13.31
#